data_32dcaa1560481f6f26b9e087fb949095
#
_entry.id   32dcaa1560481f6f26b9e087fb949095
#
_cell.length_a   1.000
_cell.length_b   1.000
_cell.length_c   1.000
_cell.angle_alpha   90.00
_cell.angle_beta   90.00
_cell.angle_gamma   90.00
#
_symmetry.space_group_name_H-M   'P 1'
#
loop_
_entity.id
_entity.type
_entity.pdbx_description
1 polymer ?
#
loop_
_entity_poly.entity_id
_entity_poly.type
_entity_poly.pdbx_seq_one_letter_code
_entity_poly.pdbx_strand_id
1 'polypeptide(L)'
;ENFHDGCADQFKTALQSLTDSGAQSLVIDVRHNGGGRVKEMSEALDPLLGEGTIMTLRMKNGSETVYTSDAGCIDLPIAVLIDDQSISAAEFFAAALQEYDRATLVGTHTTGKGRAQRTYQLSDGSAVNLSVEEYFTPKGKSLADVGIAPDIEVKLTDEQTQNFFFLTSETDPQLQKAMETVG
;
A
#
# COMPACT_ATOMS: atom_id res chain seq x y z
N GLU A 1 5.25 6.25 -7.23
CA GLU A 1 5.49 5.17 -8.21
C GLU A 1 4.53 4.03 -7.96
N ASN A 2 4.59 2.93 -8.74
CA ASN A 2 3.61 1.85 -8.69
C ASN A 2 4.30 0.50 -8.38
N PHE A 3 3.53 -0.51 -7.97
CA PHE A 3 3.99 -1.90 -7.84
C PHE A 3 4.13 -2.57 -9.23
N HIS A 4 5.19 -2.19 -9.97
CA HIS A 4 5.53 -2.78 -11.26
C HIS A 4 6.43 -4.01 -11.10
N ASP A 5 6.72 -4.71 -12.21
CA ASP A 5 7.62 -5.87 -12.19
C ASP A 5 9.00 -5.52 -11.62
N GLY A 6 9.46 -6.30 -10.65
CA GLY A 6 10.72 -6.12 -9.94
C GLY A 6 10.69 -5.08 -8.81
N CYS A 7 9.54 -4.49 -8.50
CA CYS A 7 9.39 -3.55 -7.41
C CYS A 7 9.68 -4.21 -6.04
N ALA A 8 9.21 -5.43 -5.84
CA ALA A 8 9.43 -6.17 -4.61
C ALA A 8 10.93 -6.43 -4.33
N ASP A 9 11.69 -6.83 -5.34
CA ASP A 9 13.13 -7.05 -5.21
C ASP A 9 13.88 -5.75 -4.91
N GLN A 10 13.50 -4.65 -5.57
CA GLN A 10 14.06 -3.33 -5.29
C GLN A 10 13.75 -2.88 -3.86
N PHE A 11 12.51 -3.07 -3.41
CA PHE A 11 12.10 -2.76 -2.04
C PHE A 11 12.89 -3.57 -1.01
N LYS A 12 12.99 -4.90 -1.19
CA LYS A 12 13.76 -5.78 -0.29
C LYS A 12 15.24 -5.39 -0.24
N THR A 13 15.83 -5.04 -1.40
CA THR A 13 17.22 -4.58 -1.47
C THR A 13 17.41 -3.25 -0.72
N ALA A 14 16.51 -2.30 -0.88
CA ALA A 14 16.55 -1.02 -0.18
C ALA A 14 16.37 -1.22 1.34
N LEU A 15 15.40 -2.05 1.74
CA LEU A 15 15.15 -2.39 3.13
C LEU A 15 16.38 -3.01 3.79
N GLN A 16 17.02 -3.99 3.14
CA GLN A 16 18.25 -4.60 3.63
C GLN A 16 19.38 -3.57 3.77
N SER A 17 19.56 -2.71 2.78
CA SER A 17 20.59 -1.66 2.83
C SER A 17 20.36 -0.68 3.99
N LEU A 18 19.11 -0.32 4.26
CA LEU A 18 18.76 0.56 5.38
C LEU A 18 19.02 -0.12 6.73
N THR A 19 18.62 -1.38 6.88
CA THR A 19 18.84 -2.15 8.12
C THR A 19 20.32 -2.37 8.37
N ASP A 20 21.10 -2.72 7.35
CA ASP A 20 22.57 -2.89 7.46
C ASP A 20 23.27 -1.56 7.81
N SER A 21 22.68 -0.44 7.41
CA SER A 21 23.15 0.90 7.76
C SER A 21 22.71 1.37 9.17
N GLY A 22 21.96 0.54 9.89
CA GLY A 22 21.56 0.80 11.27
C GLY A 22 20.30 1.66 11.39
N ALA A 23 19.39 1.63 10.41
CA ALA A 23 18.09 2.28 10.53
C ALA A 23 17.37 1.81 11.80
N GLN A 24 16.80 2.75 12.55
CA GLN A 24 16.06 2.48 13.78
C GLN A 24 14.53 2.50 13.60
N SER A 25 14.07 3.05 12.49
CA SER A 25 12.66 3.14 12.11
C SER A 25 12.53 3.31 10.61
N LEU A 26 11.32 3.16 10.08
CA LEU A 26 11.02 3.30 8.65
C LEU A 26 9.83 4.23 8.43
N VAL A 27 9.93 5.07 7.41
CA VAL A 27 8.79 5.74 6.81
C VAL A 27 8.65 5.25 5.38
N ILE A 28 7.49 4.67 5.06
CA ILE A 28 7.18 4.16 3.72
C ILE A 28 6.16 5.09 3.09
N ASP A 29 6.49 5.69 1.95
CA ASP A 29 5.62 6.63 1.26
C ASP A 29 4.91 5.96 0.08
N VAL A 30 3.59 5.78 0.20
CA VAL A 30 2.72 5.29 -0.86
C VAL A 30 1.73 6.34 -1.34
N ARG A 31 1.97 7.62 -1.05
CA ARG A 31 1.22 8.73 -1.63
C ARG A 31 1.46 8.78 -3.14
N HIS A 32 0.44 9.18 -3.90
CA HIS A 32 0.46 9.17 -5.37
C HIS A 32 0.87 7.83 -5.99
N ASN A 33 0.70 6.73 -5.27
CA ASN A 33 0.91 5.38 -5.78
C ASN A 33 -0.42 4.81 -6.30
N GLY A 34 -0.56 4.71 -7.61
CA GLY A 34 -1.77 4.20 -8.27
C GLY A 34 -2.02 2.70 -8.11
N GLY A 35 -1.22 2.00 -7.31
CA GLY A 35 -1.30 0.55 -7.12
C GLY A 35 -0.38 -0.23 -8.03
N GLY A 36 -0.85 -1.31 -8.64
CA GLY A 36 -0.05 -2.14 -9.53
C GLY A 36 -0.32 -3.63 -9.31
N ARG A 37 0.72 -4.44 -9.42
CA ARG A 37 0.62 -5.89 -9.34
C ARG A 37 0.49 -6.37 -7.89
N VAL A 38 -0.56 -7.13 -7.61
CA VAL A 38 -0.81 -7.73 -6.29
C VAL A 38 0.36 -8.59 -5.83
N LYS A 39 0.96 -9.37 -6.74
CA LYS A 39 2.13 -10.20 -6.41
C LYS A 39 3.30 -9.35 -5.90
N GLU A 40 3.67 -8.30 -6.60
CA GLU A 40 4.76 -7.40 -6.20
C GLU A 40 4.47 -6.72 -4.85
N MET A 41 3.23 -6.27 -4.66
CA MET A 41 2.80 -5.69 -3.39
C MET A 41 2.90 -6.70 -2.24
N SER A 42 2.42 -7.94 -2.44
CA SER A 42 2.49 -8.99 -1.42
C SER A 42 3.92 -9.37 -1.07
N GLU A 43 4.79 -9.50 -2.07
CA GLU A 43 6.21 -9.82 -1.87
C GLU A 43 6.99 -8.67 -1.21
N ALA A 44 6.56 -7.40 -1.40
CA ALA A 44 7.11 -6.25 -0.68
C ALA A 44 6.63 -6.18 0.78
N LEU A 45 5.41 -6.64 1.06
CA LEU A 45 4.85 -6.69 2.43
C LEU A 45 5.46 -7.80 3.28
N ASP A 46 5.82 -8.93 2.66
CA ASP A 46 6.30 -10.11 3.36
C ASP A 46 7.38 -9.82 4.43
N PRO A 47 8.48 -9.09 4.15
CA PRO A 47 9.48 -8.76 5.17
C PRO A 47 9.02 -7.76 6.25
N LEU A 48 7.83 -7.18 6.12
CA LEU A 48 7.28 -6.21 7.07
C LEU A 48 6.24 -6.82 8.01
N LEU A 49 5.66 -7.99 7.64
CA LEU A 49 4.60 -8.67 8.38
C LEU A 49 5.11 -9.98 8.98
N GLY A 50 4.56 -10.38 10.11
CA GLY A 50 4.69 -11.75 10.57
C GLY A 50 3.80 -12.71 9.78
N GLU A 51 3.83 -14.00 10.11
CA GLU A 51 3.02 -15.03 9.47
C GLU A 51 1.53 -14.67 9.47
N GLY A 52 0.91 -14.67 8.30
CA GLY A 52 -0.52 -14.41 8.19
C GLY A 52 -1.01 -14.12 6.78
N THR A 53 -2.30 -13.82 6.67
CA THR A 53 -2.93 -13.42 5.41
C THR A 53 -2.61 -11.97 5.10
N ILE A 54 -2.07 -11.69 3.91
CA ILE A 54 -1.87 -10.33 3.40
C ILE A 54 -3.18 -9.79 2.82
N MET A 55 -3.82 -10.57 1.97
CA MET A 55 -5.11 -10.24 1.35
C MET A 55 -5.77 -11.45 0.71
N THR A 56 -7.06 -11.34 0.45
CA THR A 56 -7.84 -12.35 -0.29
C THR A 56 -8.48 -11.71 -1.52
N LEU A 57 -8.34 -12.36 -2.68
CA LEU A 57 -9.11 -12.07 -3.88
C LEU A 57 -10.27 -13.04 -3.96
N ARG A 58 -11.47 -12.54 -4.15
CA ARG A 58 -12.69 -13.38 -4.35
C ARG A 58 -13.31 -13.11 -5.70
N MET A 59 -13.48 -14.15 -6.48
CA MET A 59 -14.21 -14.10 -7.75
C MET A 59 -15.72 -14.21 -7.52
N LYS A 60 -16.52 -13.78 -8.50
CA LYS A 60 -18.00 -13.90 -8.46
C LYS A 60 -18.51 -15.33 -8.31
N ASN A 61 -17.75 -16.33 -8.73
CA ASN A 61 -18.10 -17.74 -8.57
C ASN A 61 -17.79 -18.31 -7.17
N GLY A 62 -17.25 -17.45 -6.26
CA GLY A 62 -16.89 -17.82 -4.89
C GLY A 62 -15.49 -18.42 -4.74
N SER A 63 -14.73 -18.60 -5.83
CA SER A 63 -13.33 -19.01 -5.70
C SER A 63 -12.47 -17.89 -5.12
N GLU A 64 -11.48 -18.27 -4.30
CA GLU A 64 -10.59 -17.32 -3.61
C GLU A 64 -9.13 -17.63 -3.93
N THR A 65 -8.34 -16.57 -3.98
CA THR A 65 -6.86 -16.62 -3.97
C THR A 65 -6.39 -15.86 -2.75
N VAL A 66 -5.66 -16.54 -1.86
CA VAL A 66 -5.13 -15.92 -0.63
C VAL A 66 -3.63 -15.68 -0.82
N TYR A 67 -3.20 -14.47 -0.51
CA TYR A 67 -1.80 -14.09 -0.42
C TYR A 67 -1.40 -14.06 1.05
N THR A 68 -0.26 -14.66 1.38
CA THR A 68 0.22 -14.81 2.76
C THR A 68 1.65 -14.33 2.90
N SER A 69 2.02 -13.90 4.09
CA SER A 69 3.38 -13.65 4.54
C SER A 69 3.87 -14.83 5.39
N ASP A 70 5.19 -14.99 5.46
CA ASP A 70 5.85 -15.95 6.33
C ASP A 70 6.15 -15.36 7.72
N ALA A 71 6.85 -16.10 8.59
CA ALA A 71 7.14 -15.67 9.95
C ALA A 71 8.31 -14.67 10.06
N GLY A 72 9.02 -14.44 8.98
CA GLY A 72 10.22 -13.57 8.98
C GLY A 72 9.89 -12.12 8.75
N CYS A 73 9.87 -11.27 9.79
CA CYS A 73 9.68 -9.84 9.63
C CYS A 73 10.74 -9.03 10.38
N ILE A 74 10.96 -7.81 9.90
CA ILE A 74 11.82 -6.83 10.60
C ILE A 74 11.12 -6.35 11.88
N ASP A 75 11.90 -6.02 12.89
CA ASP A 75 11.41 -5.47 14.16
C ASP A 75 11.80 -3.98 14.27
N LEU A 76 11.23 -3.16 13.39
CA LEU A 76 11.42 -1.71 13.40
C LEU A 76 10.06 -1.02 13.48
N PRO A 77 9.93 0.13 14.17
CA PRO A 77 8.76 1.00 14.07
C PRO A 77 8.55 1.45 12.61
N ILE A 78 7.30 1.42 12.14
CA ILE A 78 6.95 1.78 10.77
C ILE A 78 5.84 2.83 10.77
N ALA A 79 6.01 3.88 9.97
CA ALA A 79 4.92 4.75 9.55
C ALA A 79 4.72 4.64 8.04
N VAL A 80 3.46 4.72 7.59
CA VAL A 80 3.11 4.71 6.16
C VAL A 80 2.39 6.01 5.83
N LEU A 81 2.89 6.71 4.81
CA LEU A 81 2.23 7.89 4.26
C LEU A 81 1.22 7.48 3.20
N ILE A 82 -0.01 7.95 3.35
CA ILE A 82 -1.12 7.70 2.43
C ILE A 82 -1.83 9.01 2.04
N ASP A 83 -2.45 9.00 0.86
CA ASP A 83 -3.29 10.10 0.38
C ASP A 83 -4.45 9.61 -0.50
N ASP A 84 -5.23 10.53 -1.06
CA ASP A 84 -6.32 10.23 -1.97
C ASP A 84 -5.87 9.70 -3.35
N GLN A 85 -4.58 9.73 -3.64
CA GLN A 85 -3.95 9.11 -4.82
C GLN A 85 -3.28 7.76 -4.49
N SER A 86 -3.31 7.33 -3.23
CA SER A 86 -2.97 5.95 -2.85
C SER A 86 -4.12 5.04 -3.25
N ILE A 87 -3.93 4.24 -4.30
CA ILE A 87 -5.03 3.54 -4.99
C ILE A 87 -4.75 2.04 -5.08
N SER A 88 -5.79 1.18 -4.95
CA SER A 88 -5.72 -0.26 -5.25
C SER A 88 -4.65 -0.98 -4.40
N ALA A 89 -3.62 -1.60 -5.01
CA ALA A 89 -2.57 -2.31 -4.29
C ALA A 89 -1.90 -1.45 -3.21
N ALA A 90 -1.78 -0.12 -3.39
CA ALA A 90 -1.23 0.77 -2.39
C ALA A 90 -2.13 0.87 -1.13
N GLU A 91 -3.45 0.83 -1.33
CA GLU A 91 -4.40 0.80 -0.21
C GLU A 91 -4.30 -0.51 0.57
N PHE A 92 -4.19 -1.65 -0.12
CA PHE A 92 -4.05 -2.97 0.52
C PHE A 92 -2.69 -3.13 1.21
N PHE A 93 -1.63 -2.53 0.66
CA PHE A 93 -0.32 -2.44 1.33
C PHE A 93 -0.45 -1.73 2.70
N ALA A 94 -1.06 -0.56 2.70
CA ALA A 94 -1.26 0.21 3.93
C ALA A 94 -2.24 -0.49 4.89
N ALA A 95 -3.37 -1.04 4.38
CA ALA A 95 -4.37 -1.74 5.18
C ALA A 95 -3.80 -2.97 5.90
N ALA A 96 -2.96 -3.75 5.21
CA ALA A 96 -2.34 -4.91 5.84
C ALA A 96 -1.46 -4.50 7.02
N LEU A 97 -0.61 -3.50 6.86
CA LEU A 97 0.25 -3.01 7.93
C LEU A 97 -0.56 -2.42 9.10
N GLN A 98 -1.63 -1.67 8.82
CA GLN A 98 -2.52 -1.13 9.85
C GLN A 98 -3.27 -2.24 10.60
N GLU A 99 -3.86 -3.20 9.88
CA GLU A 99 -4.67 -4.25 10.51
C GLU A 99 -3.84 -5.25 11.34
N TYR A 100 -2.54 -5.37 11.07
CA TYR A 100 -1.59 -6.13 11.90
C TYR A 100 -0.92 -5.30 13.00
N ASP A 101 -1.32 -4.04 13.18
CA ASP A 101 -0.71 -3.10 14.13
C ASP A 101 0.81 -2.96 13.92
N ARG A 102 1.28 -3.10 12.64
CA ARG A 102 2.70 -3.03 12.26
C ARG A 102 3.12 -1.62 11.86
N ALA A 103 2.20 -0.78 11.44
CA ALA A 103 2.51 0.60 11.08
C ALA A 103 1.39 1.55 11.51
N THR A 104 1.79 2.81 11.76
CA THR A 104 0.86 3.93 11.91
C THR A 104 0.69 4.61 10.56
N LEU A 105 -0.55 4.75 10.09
CA LEU A 105 -0.86 5.44 8.84
C LEU A 105 -0.99 6.96 9.10
N VAL A 106 -0.28 7.75 8.31
CA VAL A 106 -0.29 9.22 8.40
C VAL A 106 -0.65 9.82 7.03
N GLY A 107 -1.49 10.83 7.00
CA GLY A 107 -1.85 11.51 5.77
C GLY A 107 -3.34 11.78 5.62
N THR A 108 -3.93 11.42 4.49
CA THR A 108 -5.35 11.61 4.21
C THR A 108 -6.00 10.31 3.73
N HIS A 109 -7.33 10.29 3.71
CA HIS A 109 -8.13 9.13 3.33
C HIS A 109 -7.86 8.71 1.88
N THR A 110 -7.80 7.40 1.61
CA THR A 110 -7.53 6.85 0.27
C THR A 110 -8.80 6.73 -0.59
N THR A 111 -8.63 6.36 -1.87
CA THR A 111 -9.71 6.38 -2.88
C THR A 111 -10.78 5.30 -2.70
N GLY A 112 -10.41 4.08 -2.30
CA GLY A 112 -11.36 2.96 -2.20
C GLY A 112 -11.49 2.10 -3.47
N LYS A 113 -10.39 1.82 -4.17
CA LYS A 113 -10.40 0.90 -5.32
C LYS A 113 -10.19 -0.55 -4.87
N GLY A 114 -11.27 -1.21 -4.48
CA GLY A 114 -11.25 -2.58 -3.96
C GLY A 114 -11.58 -3.68 -4.97
N ARG A 115 -11.51 -3.43 -6.30
CA ARG A 115 -11.87 -4.41 -7.34
C ARG A 115 -10.79 -4.56 -8.39
N ALA A 116 -10.46 -5.83 -8.74
CA ALA A 116 -9.58 -6.15 -9.85
C ALA A 116 -10.33 -6.15 -11.18
N GLN A 117 -9.63 -5.74 -12.22
CA GLN A 117 -10.14 -5.71 -13.58
C GLN A 117 -9.36 -6.67 -14.47
N ARG A 118 -10.08 -7.33 -15.40
CA ARG A 118 -9.48 -8.13 -16.47
C ARG A 118 -9.92 -7.60 -17.82
N THR A 119 -8.97 -7.53 -18.73
CA THR A 119 -9.24 -7.20 -20.13
C THR A 119 -9.50 -8.47 -20.93
N TYR A 120 -10.64 -8.52 -21.59
CA TYR A 120 -11.03 -9.60 -22.50
C TYR A 120 -10.99 -9.09 -23.94
N GLN A 121 -10.18 -9.72 -24.78
CA GLN A 121 -10.12 -9.44 -26.20
C GLN A 121 -11.35 -10.02 -26.92
N LEU A 122 -11.95 -9.24 -27.82
CA LEU A 122 -13.07 -9.67 -28.64
C LEU A 122 -12.60 -10.07 -30.04
N SER A 123 -13.46 -10.82 -30.77
CA SER A 123 -13.11 -11.37 -32.09
C SER A 123 -12.91 -10.31 -33.19
N ASP A 124 -13.41 -9.11 -32.98
CA ASP A 124 -13.24 -7.96 -33.86
C ASP A 124 -11.98 -7.13 -33.61
N GLY A 125 -11.15 -7.56 -32.64
CA GLY A 125 -9.93 -6.86 -32.21
C GLY A 125 -10.14 -5.79 -31.15
N SER A 126 -11.39 -5.51 -30.75
CA SER A 126 -11.68 -4.65 -29.60
C SER A 126 -11.47 -5.41 -28.29
N ALA A 127 -11.55 -4.71 -27.16
CA ALA A 127 -11.43 -5.32 -25.83
C ALA A 127 -12.42 -4.73 -24.85
N VAL A 128 -12.86 -5.52 -23.88
CA VAL A 128 -13.69 -5.09 -22.76
C VAL A 128 -12.93 -5.29 -21.45
N ASN A 129 -12.95 -4.28 -20.59
CA ASN A 129 -12.34 -4.34 -19.26
C ASN A 129 -13.45 -4.51 -18.22
N LEU A 130 -13.44 -5.62 -17.48
CA LEU A 130 -14.48 -5.99 -16.52
C LEU A 130 -13.90 -6.13 -15.12
N SER A 131 -14.60 -5.63 -14.11
CA SER A 131 -14.33 -5.95 -12.71
C SER A 131 -14.77 -7.38 -12.43
N VAL A 132 -13.84 -8.26 -12.13
CA VAL A 132 -14.06 -9.72 -12.02
C VAL A 132 -13.78 -10.27 -10.63
N GLU A 133 -12.97 -9.59 -9.85
CA GLU A 133 -12.55 -9.98 -8.51
C GLU A 133 -12.73 -8.83 -7.54
N GLU A 134 -13.05 -9.13 -6.30
CA GLU A 134 -13.07 -8.19 -5.19
C GLU A 134 -11.93 -8.52 -4.22
N TYR A 135 -11.28 -7.49 -3.72
CA TYR A 135 -10.19 -7.58 -2.77
C TYR A 135 -10.68 -7.43 -1.34
N PHE A 136 -10.13 -8.24 -0.45
CA PHE A 136 -10.38 -8.19 0.99
C PHE A 136 -9.07 -8.05 1.75
N THR A 137 -9.08 -7.21 2.77
CA THR A 137 -7.96 -7.02 3.70
C THR A 137 -7.70 -8.28 4.54
N PRO A 138 -6.61 -8.36 5.33
CA PRO A 138 -6.34 -9.46 6.24
C PRO A 138 -7.53 -9.81 7.16
N LYS A 139 -8.23 -8.80 7.67
CA LYS A 139 -9.42 -8.97 8.53
C LYS A 139 -10.73 -9.15 7.74
N GLY A 140 -10.65 -9.37 6.41
CA GLY A 140 -11.78 -9.66 5.55
C GLY A 140 -12.67 -8.47 5.21
N LYS A 141 -12.17 -7.23 5.31
CA LYS A 141 -12.91 -6.03 4.92
C LYS A 141 -12.70 -5.73 3.45
N SER A 142 -13.77 -5.34 2.74
CA SER A 142 -13.66 -4.75 1.42
C SER A 142 -13.30 -3.26 1.54
N LEU A 143 -12.37 -2.81 0.71
CA LEU A 143 -12.04 -1.38 0.59
C LEU A 143 -12.81 -0.71 -0.56
N ALA A 144 -13.61 -1.48 -1.31
CA ALA A 144 -14.34 -0.98 -2.47
C ALA A 144 -15.30 0.16 -2.08
N ASP A 145 -15.13 1.29 -2.73
CA ASP A 145 -15.92 2.51 -2.52
C ASP A 145 -15.83 3.12 -1.09
N VAL A 146 -14.93 2.58 -0.24
CA VAL A 146 -14.72 3.01 1.16
C VAL A 146 -13.31 3.56 1.37
N GLY A 147 -12.27 2.89 0.88
CA GLY A 147 -10.87 3.25 1.15
C GLY A 147 -10.42 2.99 2.60
N ILE A 148 -9.31 3.63 2.99
CA ILE A 148 -8.74 3.55 4.33
C ILE A 148 -8.59 4.94 4.92
N ALA A 149 -8.94 5.10 6.20
CA ALA A 149 -8.61 6.29 6.96
C ALA A 149 -7.20 6.17 7.55
N PRO A 150 -6.40 7.25 7.57
CA PRO A 150 -5.17 7.28 8.34
C PRO A 150 -5.47 7.23 9.85
N ASP A 151 -4.50 6.73 10.63
CA ASP A 151 -4.55 6.81 12.09
C ASP A 151 -4.32 8.25 12.57
N ILE A 152 -3.50 9.00 11.82
CA ILE A 152 -3.21 10.41 12.07
C ILE A 152 -3.49 11.21 10.80
N GLU A 153 -4.58 11.98 10.81
CA GLU A 153 -4.91 12.84 9.67
C GLU A 153 -4.02 14.09 9.66
N VAL A 154 -3.32 14.29 8.55
CA VAL A 154 -2.54 15.49 8.26
C VAL A 154 -2.84 15.94 6.83
N LYS A 155 -3.48 17.11 6.70
CA LYS A 155 -3.81 17.70 5.39
C LYS A 155 -2.71 18.64 4.92
N LEU A 156 -2.39 18.56 3.64
CA LEU A 156 -1.57 19.57 2.97
C LEU A 156 -2.40 20.80 2.69
N THR A 157 -1.77 21.96 2.66
CA THR A 157 -2.38 23.19 2.11
C THR A 157 -2.49 23.08 0.59
N ASP A 158 -3.30 23.95 -0.02
CA ASP A 158 -3.44 23.99 -1.49
C ASP A 158 -2.08 24.24 -2.17
N GLU A 159 -1.25 25.09 -1.60
CA GLU A 159 0.11 25.36 -2.10
C GLU A 159 1.02 24.12 -1.99
N GLN A 160 0.99 23.40 -0.87
CA GLN A 160 1.76 22.17 -0.67
C GLN A 160 1.27 21.06 -1.62
N THR A 161 -0.03 20.94 -1.83
CA THR A 161 -0.60 19.96 -2.77
C THR A 161 -0.15 20.25 -4.21
N GLN A 162 -0.18 21.51 -4.65
CA GLN A 162 0.31 21.90 -5.98
C GLN A 162 1.81 21.65 -6.17
N ASN A 163 2.58 21.75 -5.10
CA ASN A 163 4.04 21.57 -5.09
C ASN A 163 4.46 20.23 -4.48
N PHE A 164 3.59 19.23 -4.43
CA PHE A 164 3.82 17.96 -3.72
C PHE A 164 5.19 17.34 -4.01
N PHE A 165 5.59 17.22 -5.26
CA PHE A 165 6.86 16.61 -5.67
C PHE A 165 8.10 17.46 -5.36
N PHE A 166 7.93 18.66 -4.86
CA PHE A 166 9.00 19.56 -4.43
C PHE A 166 9.09 19.72 -2.91
N LEU A 167 8.19 19.04 -2.17
CA LEU A 167 8.26 19.01 -0.71
C LEU A 167 9.52 18.27 -0.25
N THR A 168 10.11 18.76 0.81
CA THR A 168 11.31 18.20 1.45
C THR A 168 10.97 17.72 2.85
N SER A 169 11.88 17.02 3.51
CA SER A 169 11.73 16.65 4.92
C SER A 169 11.47 17.84 5.86
N GLU A 170 11.84 19.05 5.45
CA GLU A 170 11.63 20.27 6.25
C GLU A 170 10.29 20.96 5.93
N THR A 171 9.68 20.69 4.77
CA THR A 171 8.48 21.39 4.30
C THR A 171 7.25 20.48 4.14
N ASP A 172 7.42 19.17 4.28
CA ASP A 172 6.34 18.18 4.21
C ASP A 172 5.81 17.85 5.61
N PRO A 173 4.64 18.39 6.01
CA PRO A 173 4.11 18.17 7.35
C PRO A 173 3.65 16.72 7.58
N GLN A 174 3.29 15.99 6.52
CA GLN A 174 2.93 14.58 6.62
C GLN A 174 4.17 13.73 6.92
N LEU A 175 5.26 13.97 6.19
CA LEU A 175 6.53 13.29 6.43
C LEU A 175 7.09 13.61 7.82
N GLN A 176 7.06 14.89 8.24
CA GLN A 176 7.47 15.28 9.60
C GLN A 176 6.65 14.53 10.65
N LYS A 177 5.33 14.47 10.48
CA LYS A 177 4.46 13.76 11.41
C LYS A 177 4.74 12.25 11.45
N ALA A 178 5.00 11.64 10.31
CA ALA A 178 5.38 10.23 10.23
C ALA A 178 6.71 9.98 10.97
N MET A 179 7.72 10.82 10.75
CA MET A 179 9.01 10.73 11.45
C MET A 179 8.86 10.88 12.97
N GLU A 180 8.03 11.83 13.45
CA GLU A 180 7.73 11.98 14.88
C GLU A 180 7.06 10.73 15.49
N THR A 181 6.30 9.99 14.69
CA THR A 181 5.54 8.83 15.17
C THR A 181 6.43 7.61 15.39
N VAL A 182 7.54 7.51 14.69
CA VAL A 182 8.46 6.36 14.71
C VAL A 182 9.84 6.68 15.32
N GLY A 183 10.11 7.94 15.68
CA GLY A 183 11.36 8.44 16.28
C GLY A 183 11.29 8.64 17.78
#